data_b61981214e9c50587af7fe15989c7c97
#
_entry.id   b61981214e9c50587af7fe15989c7c97
#
_cell.length_a   1.000
_cell.length_b   1.000
_cell.length_c   1.000
_cell.angle_alpha   90.00
_cell.angle_beta   90.00
_cell.angle_gamma   90.00
#
_symmetry.space_group_name_H-M   'P 1'
#
loop_
_entity.id
_entity.type
_entity.pdbx_description
1 polymer ?
#
loop_
_entity_poly.entity_id
_entity_poly.type
_entity_poly.pdbx_seq_one_letter_code
_entity_poly.pdbx_strand_id
1 'polypeptide(L)'
;DVVPGVRGLQVWVKDTFDCNGNKLDVKRLGTNANIHWASDMTTQIIDGVDYMERKKQTGIINDNTHGIMLDPHGTLTNNGTKGNPCLVADIFGDYRDEIILRLEDSSAVRIYTNTDLSAHKLFTLLHDIQYRVGVAWQNNCYNQPCYAKFYLASDMEWKYVLPALAATVTTR
;
A
#
# COMPACT_ATOMS: atom_id res chain seq x y z
N ASP A 1 3.62 -7.86 -4.36
CA ASP A 1 3.72 -9.11 -3.58
C ASP A 1 3.79 -8.78 -2.09
N VAL A 2 2.97 -9.44 -1.30
CA VAL A 2 2.97 -9.33 0.17
C VAL A 2 3.90 -10.39 0.79
N VAL A 3 4.16 -11.46 0.04
CA VAL A 3 5.09 -12.53 0.40
C VAL A 3 6.21 -12.54 -0.62
N PRO A 4 7.40 -11.99 -0.30
CA PRO A 4 8.53 -11.94 -1.21
C PRO A 4 8.92 -13.32 -1.73
N GLY A 5 9.33 -13.40 -3.00
CA GLY A 5 9.71 -14.64 -3.66
C GLY A 5 8.53 -15.53 -4.11
N VAL A 6 7.31 -15.15 -3.81
CA VAL A 6 6.11 -15.80 -4.33
C VAL A 6 5.51 -14.92 -5.41
N ARG A 7 5.80 -15.25 -6.68
CA ARG A 7 5.37 -14.45 -7.82
C ARG A 7 3.86 -14.34 -7.93
N GLY A 8 3.40 -13.16 -8.31
CA GLY A 8 2.00 -12.86 -8.57
C GLY A 8 1.27 -12.31 -7.35
N LEU A 9 -0.01 -12.04 -7.53
CA LEU A 9 -0.88 -11.58 -6.46
C LEU A 9 -1.17 -12.71 -5.48
N GLN A 10 -1.20 -12.38 -4.20
CA GLN A 10 -1.65 -13.28 -3.16
C GLN A 10 -3.06 -12.90 -2.70
N VAL A 11 -3.84 -13.89 -2.33
CA VAL A 11 -5.20 -13.72 -1.81
C VAL A 11 -5.27 -14.32 -0.41
N TRP A 12 -5.84 -13.57 0.53
CA TRP A 12 -6.05 -14.10 1.88
C TRP A 12 -7.36 -13.62 2.51
N VAL A 13 -7.96 -14.53 3.26
CA VAL A 13 -9.06 -14.25 4.19
C VAL A 13 -8.76 -14.92 5.52
N LYS A 14 -8.91 -16.23 5.60
CA LYS A 14 -8.48 -17.06 6.74
C LYS A 14 -7.07 -17.61 6.52
N ASP A 15 -6.83 -18.12 5.34
CA ASP A 15 -5.54 -18.63 4.87
C ASP A 15 -5.03 -17.75 3.73
N THR A 16 -3.74 -17.79 3.46
CA THR A 16 -3.11 -17.09 2.34
C THR A 16 -2.83 -18.06 1.20
N PHE A 17 -3.10 -17.63 -0.02
CA PHE A 17 -2.90 -18.42 -1.24
C PHE A 17 -2.10 -17.61 -2.26
N ASP A 18 -1.27 -18.31 -3.03
CA ASP A 18 -0.61 -17.75 -4.21
C ASP A 18 -1.58 -17.60 -5.41
N CYS A 19 -1.09 -17.05 -6.52
CA CYS A 19 -1.88 -16.87 -7.74
C CYS A 19 -2.26 -18.19 -8.44
N ASN A 20 -1.67 -19.31 -8.06
CA ASN A 20 -2.00 -20.65 -8.56
C ASN A 20 -2.97 -21.40 -7.63
N GLY A 21 -3.37 -20.80 -6.51
CA GLY A 21 -4.25 -21.40 -5.52
C GLY A 21 -3.54 -22.31 -4.51
N ASN A 22 -2.22 -22.32 -4.46
CA ASN A 22 -1.48 -23.06 -3.43
C ASN A 22 -1.50 -22.28 -2.11
N LYS A 23 -1.80 -23.01 -1.04
CA LYS A 23 -1.78 -22.43 0.31
C LYS A 23 -0.35 -22.11 0.73
N LEU A 24 -0.17 -20.90 1.26
CA LEU A 24 1.09 -20.42 1.82
C LEU A 24 1.04 -20.49 3.35
N ASP A 25 2.11 -21.00 3.95
CA ASP A 25 2.27 -21.05 5.42
C ASP A 25 2.90 -19.74 5.90
N VAL A 26 2.09 -18.69 5.95
CA VAL A 26 2.50 -17.36 6.40
C VAL A 26 1.51 -16.83 7.43
N LYS A 27 2.01 -16.00 8.33
CA LYS A 27 1.16 -15.33 9.32
C LYS A 27 0.12 -14.47 8.61
N ARG A 28 -1.12 -14.58 9.03
CA ARG A 28 -2.20 -13.71 8.55
C ARG A 28 -1.90 -12.26 8.96
N LEU A 29 -2.04 -11.37 7.98
CA LEU A 29 -2.00 -9.92 8.16
C LEU A 29 -3.43 -9.34 8.15
N GLY A 30 -3.55 -8.04 8.39
CA GLY A 30 -4.77 -7.28 8.18
C GLY A 30 -5.27 -7.36 6.73
N THR A 31 -6.51 -7.02 6.50
CA THR A 31 -7.17 -7.24 5.20
C THR A 31 -7.81 -5.97 4.61
N ASN A 32 -7.60 -4.80 5.22
CA ASN A 32 -8.35 -3.60 4.85
C ASN A 32 -7.66 -2.71 3.83
N ALA A 33 -6.36 -2.53 3.94
CA ALA A 33 -5.61 -1.67 3.02
C ALA A 33 -4.18 -2.18 2.85
N ASN A 34 -3.58 -1.86 1.73
CA ASN A 34 -2.18 -2.11 1.43
C ASN A 34 -1.47 -0.81 1.04
N ILE A 35 -0.15 -0.86 0.98
CA ILE A 35 0.72 0.26 0.67
C ILE A 35 2.06 -0.25 0.10
N HIS A 36 2.61 0.45 -0.88
CA HIS A 36 3.99 0.25 -1.33
C HIS A 36 4.92 1.12 -0.48
N TRP A 37 5.33 0.61 0.68
CA TRP A 37 6.12 1.37 1.64
C TRP A 37 7.61 1.05 1.62
N ALA A 38 7.95 -0.23 1.50
CA ALA A 38 9.33 -0.68 1.56
C ALA A 38 10.14 -0.26 0.32
N SER A 39 11.45 -0.12 0.51
CA SER A 39 12.38 0.26 -0.55
C SER A 39 12.70 -0.87 -1.53
N ASP A 40 12.24 -2.09 -1.25
CA ASP A 40 12.48 -3.31 -2.03
C ASP A 40 11.33 -3.67 -2.99
N MET A 41 10.36 -2.78 -3.17
CA MET A 41 9.18 -2.93 -4.05
C MET A 41 8.18 -4.00 -3.60
N THR A 42 8.26 -4.47 -2.37
CA THR A 42 7.23 -5.32 -1.78
C THR A 42 6.02 -4.48 -1.35
N THR A 43 4.92 -5.15 -1.07
CA THR A 43 3.68 -4.52 -0.62
C THR A 43 3.48 -4.82 0.86
N GLN A 44 3.20 -3.81 1.63
CA GLN A 44 2.89 -3.90 3.05
C GLN A 44 1.39 -3.78 3.29
N ILE A 45 0.97 -4.11 4.51
CA ILE A 45 -0.41 -4.01 4.95
C ILE A 45 -0.53 -2.87 5.97
N ILE A 46 -1.54 -2.04 5.77
CA ILE A 46 -1.96 -1.06 6.77
C ILE A 46 -2.94 -1.74 7.70
N ASP A 47 -2.58 -1.78 8.98
CA ASP A 47 -3.35 -2.43 10.02
C ASP A 47 -3.46 -1.52 11.27
N GLY A 48 -3.56 -2.07 12.45
CA GLY A 48 -3.70 -1.33 13.70
C GLY A 48 -5.15 -1.08 14.09
N VAL A 49 -6.05 -1.91 13.57
CA VAL A 49 -7.46 -1.91 13.99
C VAL A 49 -7.59 -2.66 15.30
N ASP A 50 -7.97 -1.96 16.35
CA ASP A 50 -8.41 -2.59 17.57
C ASP A 50 -9.90 -2.94 17.48
N TYR A 51 -10.19 -4.19 17.17
CA TYR A 51 -11.57 -4.67 17.06
C TYR A 51 -12.32 -4.72 18.40
N MET A 52 -11.61 -4.75 19.52
CA MET A 52 -12.20 -4.81 20.85
C MET A 52 -12.58 -3.43 21.37
N GLU A 53 -11.71 -2.47 21.24
CA GLU A 53 -11.96 -1.12 21.75
C GLU A 53 -12.60 -0.17 20.73
N ARG A 54 -12.46 -0.43 19.44
CA ARG A 54 -13.01 0.37 18.30
C ARG A 54 -12.66 1.87 18.32
N LYS A 55 -11.78 2.30 19.22
CA LYS A 55 -11.55 3.73 19.51
C LYS A 55 -10.21 4.26 19.04
N LYS A 56 -9.22 3.40 18.81
CA LYS A 56 -7.89 3.82 18.38
C LYS A 56 -7.42 2.95 17.22
N GLN A 57 -7.29 3.56 16.08
CA GLN A 57 -6.86 2.89 14.85
C GLN A 57 -5.77 3.71 14.25
N THR A 58 -4.55 3.27 14.45
CA THR A 58 -3.36 4.06 14.25
C THR A 58 -2.79 3.96 12.85
N GLY A 59 -3.22 3.00 12.03
CA GLY A 59 -2.66 2.83 10.68
C GLY A 59 -1.24 2.28 10.69
N ILE A 60 -0.98 1.26 11.51
CA ILE A 60 0.31 0.57 11.56
C ILE A 60 0.63 -0.05 10.19
N ILE A 61 1.84 0.19 9.69
CA ILE A 61 2.34 -0.47 8.48
C ILE A 61 3.21 -1.65 8.88
N ASN A 62 2.89 -2.82 8.36
CA ASN A 62 3.61 -4.06 8.68
C ASN A 62 3.53 -5.08 7.54
N ASP A 63 4.43 -6.06 7.59
CA ASP A 63 4.39 -7.26 6.77
C ASP A 63 5.04 -8.47 7.47
N ASN A 64 5.09 -9.61 6.76
CA ASN A 64 5.68 -10.83 7.30
C ASN A 64 7.22 -10.85 7.24
N THR A 65 7.83 -9.98 6.46
CA THR A 65 9.28 -9.92 6.24
C THR A 65 9.95 -8.91 7.16
N HIS A 66 9.41 -7.69 7.18
CA HIS A 66 10.01 -6.56 7.92
C HIS A 66 9.40 -6.37 9.32
N GLY A 67 8.24 -7.00 9.59
CA GLY A 67 7.50 -6.74 10.82
C GLY A 67 6.83 -5.37 10.79
N ILE A 68 6.82 -4.66 11.92
CA ILE A 68 6.25 -3.30 12.01
C ILE A 68 7.27 -2.30 11.48
N MET A 69 6.91 -1.60 10.41
CA MET A 69 7.75 -0.58 9.76
C MET A 69 7.33 0.84 10.15
N LEU A 70 6.07 1.05 10.49
CA LEU A 70 5.55 2.32 11.01
C LEU A 70 4.51 2.05 12.08
N ASP A 71 4.67 2.71 13.23
CA ASP A 71 3.66 2.80 14.29
C ASP A 71 3.37 4.28 14.58
N PRO A 72 2.35 4.87 13.94
CA PRO A 72 2.13 6.31 13.90
C PRO A 72 1.38 6.82 15.13
N HIS A 73 2.06 6.92 16.26
CA HIS A 73 1.48 7.45 17.50
C HIS A 73 0.93 8.87 17.36
N GLY A 74 -0.16 9.17 18.06
CA GLY A 74 -0.80 10.49 18.08
C GLY A 74 -1.62 10.81 16.83
N THR A 75 -1.84 9.81 15.97
CA THR A 75 -2.68 9.93 14.79
C THR A 75 -3.74 8.84 14.75
N LEU A 76 -4.78 9.06 13.97
CA LEU A 76 -5.87 8.10 13.77
C LEU A 76 -6.21 7.98 12.29
N THR A 77 -6.73 6.82 11.93
CA THR A 77 -7.38 6.60 10.63
C THR A 77 -8.76 7.24 10.58
N ASN A 78 -9.36 7.36 9.40
CA ASN A 78 -10.66 7.98 9.21
C ASN A 78 -11.84 7.05 9.53
N ASN A 79 -11.61 5.76 9.48
CA ASN A 79 -12.68 4.77 9.64
C ASN A 79 -12.43 3.90 10.86
N GLY A 80 -13.35 3.99 11.81
CA GLY A 80 -13.29 3.32 13.12
C GLY A 80 -13.33 1.79 13.06
N THR A 81 -13.68 1.16 11.94
CA THR A 81 -13.80 -0.29 11.82
C THR A 81 -12.86 -0.90 10.79
N LYS A 82 -12.31 -0.08 9.90
CA LYS A 82 -11.51 -0.52 8.76
C LYS A 82 -10.05 -0.07 8.81
N GLY A 83 -9.72 0.90 9.66
CA GLY A 83 -8.35 1.42 9.72
C GLY A 83 -7.89 2.16 8.46
N ASN A 84 -8.82 2.77 7.73
CA ASN A 84 -8.50 3.46 6.49
C ASN A 84 -7.86 4.82 6.76
N PRO A 85 -6.68 5.13 6.20
CA PRO A 85 -6.05 6.45 6.31
C PRO A 85 -6.83 7.54 5.57
N CYS A 86 -6.44 8.80 5.74
CA CYS A 86 -6.96 9.91 4.96
C CYS A 86 -6.61 9.74 3.48
N LEU A 87 -5.38 9.32 3.21
CA LEU A 87 -4.88 9.05 1.87
C LEU A 87 -3.73 8.07 1.92
N VAL A 88 -3.63 7.23 0.89
CA VAL A 88 -2.44 6.46 0.54
C VAL A 88 -2.15 6.77 -0.92
N ALA A 89 -0.99 7.34 -1.22
CA ALA A 89 -0.59 7.66 -2.59
C ALA A 89 0.90 7.95 -2.69
N ASP A 90 1.49 7.68 -3.85
CA ASP A 90 2.83 8.13 -4.24
C ASP A 90 2.83 9.65 -4.49
N ILE A 91 2.87 10.44 -3.41
CA ILE A 91 2.78 11.91 -3.46
C ILE A 91 4.13 12.52 -3.87
N PHE A 92 5.24 11.92 -3.41
CA PHE A 92 6.57 12.43 -3.69
C PHE A 92 7.19 11.91 -4.98
N GLY A 93 6.53 10.96 -5.65
CA GLY A 93 6.87 10.53 -7.00
C GLY A 93 8.05 9.58 -7.08
N ASP A 94 8.26 8.78 -6.06
CA ASP A 94 9.36 7.81 -5.99
C ASP A 94 8.90 6.34 -6.05
N TYR A 95 7.66 6.09 -6.48
CA TYR A 95 6.88 4.85 -6.52
C TYR A 95 6.39 4.34 -5.16
N ARG A 96 6.94 4.80 -4.08
CA ARG A 96 6.46 4.43 -2.76
C ARG A 96 5.27 5.31 -2.39
N ASP A 97 4.33 4.71 -1.71
CA ASP A 97 3.16 5.44 -1.23
C ASP A 97 3.49 6.16 0.08
N GLU A 98 3.05 7.40 0.21
CA GLU A 98 2.90 8.08 1.49
C GLU A 98 1.57 7.72 2.13
N ILE A 99 1.53 7.81 3.45
CA ILE A 99 0.29 7.70 4.21
C ILE A 99 -0.01 9.03 4.91
N ILE A 100 -1.23 9.52 4.73
CA ILE A 100 -1.76 10.69 5.43
C ILE A 100 -2.73 10.24 6.51
N LEU A 101 -2.48 10.65 7.74
CA LEU A 101 -3.33 10.37 8.90
C LEU A 101 -3.71 11.68 9.58
N ARG A 102 -4.93 11.76 10.13
CA ARG A 102 -5.34 12.89 10.96
C ARG A 102 -4.73 12.80 12.36
N LEU A 103 -4.47 13.92 12.99
CA LEU A 103 -4.14 13.95 14.42
C LEU A 103 -5.36 13.50 15.25
N GLU A 104 -5.11 12.99 16.46
CA GLU A 104 -6.17 12.53 17.36
C GLU A 104 -7.20 13.63 17.68
N ASP A 105 -6.74 14.87 17.80
CA ASP A 105 -7.57 16.05 18.07
C ASP A 105 -8.20 16.65 16.79
N SER A 106 -7.90 16.08 15.65
CA SER A 106 -8.36 16.53 14.33
C SER A 106 -7.95 17.96 13.94
N SER A 107 -6.95 18.53 14.59
CA SER A 107 -6.45 19.88 14.30
C SER A 107 -5.60 19.97 13.03
N ALA A 108 -5.01 18.83 12.61
CA ALA A 108 -4.14 18.76 11.45
C ALA A 108 -4.09 17.33 10.87
N VAL A 109 -3.41 17.18 9.76
CA VAL A 109 -2.98 15.91 9.19
C VAL A 109 -1.47 15.78 9.29
N ARG A 110 -1.00 14.56 9.36
CA ARG A 110 0.42 14.21 9.32
C ARG A 110 0.69 13.32 8.13
N ILE A 111 1.73 13.64 7.38
CA ILE A 111 2.21 12.85 6.25
C ILE A 111 3.41 12.05 6.73
N TYR A 112 3.39 10.75 6.49
CA TYR A 112 4.53 9.88 6.74
C TYR A 112 5.06 9.37 5.40
N THR A 113 6.37 9.35 5.26
CA THR A 113 7.10 8.82 4.11
C THR A 113 8.23 7.92 4.58
N ASN A 114 8.59 6.93 3.77
CA ASN A 114 9.76 6.11 4.02
C ASN A 114 11.01 6.80 3.48
N THR A 115 12.03 6.95 4.31
CA THR A 115 13.30 7.60 3.97
C THR A 115 14.43 6.61 3.65
N ASP A 116 14.15 5.31 3.63
CA ASP A 116 15.15 4.30 3.27
C ASP A 116 15.63 4.51 1.83
N LEU A 117 16.91 4.22 1.59
CA LEU A 117 17.45 4.25 0.25
C LEU A 117 16.90 3.08 -0.58
N SER A 118 16.37 3.37 -1.75
CA SER A 118 15.96 2.37 -2.71
C SER A 118 16.99 2.23 -3.84
N ALA A 119 17.31 0.98 -4.20
CA ALA A 119 18.08 0.68 -5.40
C ALA A 119 17.23 0.75 -6.68
N HIS A 120 15.92 0.92 -6.54
CA HIS A 120 14.96 0.95 -7.64
C HIS A 120 14.54 2.38 -7.94
N LYS A 121 14.29 2.66 -9.21
CA LYS A 121 13.79 3.95 -9.67
C LYS A 121 12.70 3.73 -10.72
N LEU A 122 11.54 4.26 -10.46
CA LEU A 122 10.36 4.15 -11.31
C LEU A 122 9.76 5.56 -11.49
N PHE A 123 8.95 5.74 -12.54
CA PHE A 123 8.09 6.92 -12.64
C PHE A 123 7.08 6.93 -11.49
N THR A 124 6.64 8.12 -11.10
CA THR A 124 5.55 8.24 -10.13
C THR A 124 4.36 7.38 -10.53
N LEU A 125 3.80 6.65 -9.58
CA LEU A 125 2.60 5.84 -9.82
C LEU A 125 1.40 6.70 -10.23
N LEU A 126 1.40 7.99 -9.89
CA LEU A 126 0.40 8.94 -10.36
C LEU A 126 0.40 9.15 -11.89
N HIS A 127 1.43 8.69 -12.61
CA HIS A 127 1.41 8.65 -14.07
C HIS A 127 0.45 7.57 -14.62
N ASP A 128 0.17 6.53 -13.85
CA ASP A 128 -0.77 5.47 -14.20
C ASP A 128 -2.22 5.92 -13.98
N ILE A 129 -3.07 5.79 -15.00
CA ILE A 129 -4.47 6.26 -14.95
C ILE A 129 -5.27 5.44 -13.93
N GLN A 130 -5.09 4.12 -13.89
CA GLN A 130 -5.80 3.24 -12.95
C GLN A 130 -5.43 3.60 -11.52
N TYR A 131 -4.15 3.80 -11.24
CA TYR A 131 -3.68 4.22 -9.92
C TYR A 131 -4.29 5.56 -9.50
N ARG A 132 -4.28 6.58 -10.38
CA ARG A 132 -4.90 7.89 -10.10
C ARG A 132 -6.39 7.79 -9.79
N VAL A 133 -7.13 6.95 -10.52
CA VAL A 133 -8.55 6.73 -10.24
C VAL A 133 -8.71 6.07 -8.88
N GLY A 134 -7.87 5.09 -8.55
CA GLY A 134 -7.83 4.48 -7.21
C GLY A 134 -7.58 5.48 -6.10
N VAL A 135 -6.61 6.38 -6.29
CA VAL A 135 -6.32 7.48 -5.34
C VAL A 135 -7.54 8.41 -5.19
N ALA A 136 -8.17 8.80 -6.31
CA ALA A 136 -9.32 9.71 -6.30
C ALA A 136 -10.58 9.10 -5.63
N TRP A 137 -10.70 7.80 -5.57
CA TRP A 137 -11.83 7.13 -4.93
C TRP A 137 -11.70 6.97 -3.43
N GLN A 138 -10.52 7.17 -2.89
CA GLN A 138 -10.32 7.08 -1.44
C GLN A 138 -11.23 8.07 -0.71
N ASN A 139 -11.86 7.62 0.37
CA ASN A 139 -12.83 8.37 1.20
C ASN A 139 -14.13 8.80 0.48
N ASN A 140 -14.40 8.36 -0.73
CA ASN A 140 -15.69 8.65 -1.39
C ASN A 140 -16.79 7.69 -0.93
N CYS A 141 -16.49 6.43 -0.74
CA CYS A 141 -17.44 5.41 -0.29
C CYS A 141 -16.73 4.38 0.57
N TYR A 142 -16.27 3.28 -0.02
CA TYR A 142 -15.34 2.39 0.62
C TYR A 142 -13.91 2.75 0.20
N ASN A 143 -13.04 2.86 1.17
CA ASN A 143 -11.63 3.04 0.90
C ASN A 143 -11.04 1.74 0.38
N GLN A 144 -10.70 1.72 -0.89
CA GLN A 144 -10.00 0.62 -1.52
C GLN A 144 -8.57 1.04 -1.80
N PRO A 145 -7.60 0.13 -1.67
CA PRO A 145 -6.22 0.40 -2.06
C PRO A 145 -6.15 0.79 -3.54
N CYS A 146 -5.23 1.69 -3.89
CA CYS A 146 -4.92 2.00 -5.26
C CYS A 146 -3.92 0.99 -5.85
N TYR A 147 -4.14 0.61 -7.10
CA TYR A 147 -3.30 -0.35 -7.81
C TYR A 147 -2.89 0.20 -9.16
N ALA A 148 -1.62 0.02 -9.51
CA ALA A 148 -1.15 0.26 -10.86
C ALA A 148 -1.76 -0.77 -11.85
N LYS A 149 -1.85 -0.40 -13.12
CA LYS A 149 -2.29 -1.31 -14.20
C LYS A 149 -1.23 -2.35 -14.59
N PHE A 150 -0.06 -2.28 -14.03
CA PHE A 150 1.04 -3.21 -14.28
C PHE A 150 1.46 -3.91 -12.98
N TYR A 151 2.16 -5.02 -13.11
CA TYR A 151 2.66 -5.78 -11.97
C TYR A 151 3.81 -5.04 -11.31
N LEU A 152 3.57 -4.48 -10.14
CA LEU A 152 4.54 -3.82 -9.29
C LEU A 152 4.86 -4.73 -8.11
N ALA A 153 6.09 -5.25 -8.09
CA ALA A 153 6.54 -6.20 -7.08
C ALA A 153 8.07 -6.31 -7.08
N SER A 154 8.61 -6.93 -6.05
CA SER A 154 10.06 -7.14 -5.88
C SER A 154 10.71 -7.96 -7.01
N ASP A 155 9.94 -8.81 -7.68
CA ASP A 155 10.38 -9.69 -8.77
C ASP A 155 9.88 -9.27 -10.16
N MET A 156 9.45 -8.01 -10.31
CA MET A 156 8.93 -7.53 -11.58
C MET A 156 9.99 -7.53 -12.69
N GLU A 157 9.55 -7.80 -13.91
CA GLU A 157 10.40 -7.77 -15.09
C GLU A 157 10.38 -6.40 -15.77
N TRP A 158 11.34 -5.57 -15.48
CA TRP A 158 11.45 -4.18 -15.95
C TRP A 158 11.31 -4.00 -17.47
N LYS A 159 11.76 -4.98 -18.26
CA LYS A 159 11.64 -4.95 -19.72
C LYS A 159 10.20 -4.86 -20.22
N TYR A 160 9.22 -5.28 -19.42
CA TYR A 160 7.80 -5.20 -19.79
C TYR A 160 7.13 -3.94 -19.24
N VAL A 161 7.66 -3.36 -18.20
CA VAL A 161 7.09 -2.17 -17.55
C VAL A 161 7.46 -0.89 -18.29
N LEU A 162 8.73 -0.72 -18.66
CA LEU A 162 9.23 0.50 -19.30
C LEU A 162 8.55 0.80 -20.66
N PRO A 163 8.34 -0.17 -21.58
CA PRO A 163 7.64 0.08 -22.83
C PRO A 163 6.18 0.48 -22.63
N ALA A 164 5.49 -0.11 -21.67
CA ALA A 164 4.10 0.24 -21.36
C ALA A 164 3.96 1.67 -20.82
N LEU A 165 4.93 2.14 -20.05
CA LEU A 165 4.99 3.51 -19.55
C LEU A 165 5.35 4.49 -20.68
N ALA A 166 6.30 4.15 -21.55
CA ALA A 166 6.69 4.97 -22.70
C ALA A 166 5.55 5.14 -23.71
N ALA A 167 4.78 4.10 -23.99
CA ALA A 167 3.63 4.16 -24.89
C ALA A 167 2.53 5.14 -24.44
N THR A 168 2.45 5.43 -23.15
CA THR A 168 1.48 6.39 -22.60
C THR A 168 1.91 7.85 -22.84
N VAL A 169 3.18 8.10 -23.10
CA VAL A 169 3.73 9.46 -23.33
C VAL A 169 3.65 9.88 -24.80
N THR A 170 3.57 8.92 -25.73
CA THR A 170 3.63 9.19 -27.18
C THR A 170 2.28 9.48 -27.83
N THR A 171 1.17 9.49 -27.09
CA THR A 171 -0.19 9.74 -27.60
C THR A 171 -0.73 11.13 -27.26
N ARG A 172 0.12 12.16 -27.34
CA ARG A 172 -0.33 13.57 -27.33
C ARG A 172 0.13 14.27 -28.59
#